data_42b3fafb91cdfed4717cf4ab8db99aed
#
_entry.id   42b3fafb91cdfed4717cf4ab8db99aed
#
_cell.length_a   1.000
_cell.length_b   1.000
_cell.length_c   1.000
_cell.angle_alpha   90.00
_cell.angle_beta   90.00
_cell.angle_gamma   90.00
#
_symmetry.space_group_name_H-M   'P 1'
#
loop_
_entity.id
_entity.type
_entity.pdbx_description
1 polymer ?
#
loop_
_entity_poly.entity_id
_entity_poly.type
_entity_poly.pdbx_seq_one_letter_code
_entity_poly.pdbx_strand_id
1 'polypeptide(L)'
;VDAAVKDCDYVFHVAAKAGVWGPWEEYVRINIAGTSNIVGACLAQGVRALVHTSTPSVVFNGESFRGADESLPYGDNWLCAYAETKAIAEEVALKAASEQLKVCALRPHLIWGPGDNHLFPRVLARARAGKLRIVGDGENQVDVTHVDTAADAHLGALDALLAGRAEPLGAACPIRHRFSLSGRVLRALRQRRGWRRPTPIPQPPMPNGRQTRR
;
A
#
# COMPACT_ATOMS: atom_id res chain seq x y z
N VAL A 1 -16.66 3.21 -15.99
CA VAL A 1 -16.10 1.91 -15.55
C VAL A 1 -16.60 0.80 -16.47
N ASP A 2 -17.90 0.67 -16.71
CA ASP A 2 -18.49 -0.45 -17.49
C ASP A 2 -17.86 -0.62 -18.87
N ALA A 3 -17.65 0.48 -19.60
CA ALA A 3 -17.00 0.43 -20.92
C ALA A 3 -15.54 -0.03 -20.85
N ALA A 4 -14.85 0.20 -19.74
CA ALA A 4 -13.45 -0.21 -19.56
C ALA A 4 -13.31 -1.68 -19.14
N VAL A 5 -14.34 -2.26 -18.54
CA VAL A 5 -14.36 -3.66 -18.07
C VAL A 5 -15.01 -4.59 -19.11
N LYS A 6 -15.76 -4.01 -20.08
CA LYS A 6 -16.41 -4.75 -21.13
C LYS A 6 -15.42 -5.64 -21.90
N ASP A 7 -15.80 -6.88 -22.13
CA ASP A 7 -15.03 -7.90 -22.85
C ASP A 7 -13.67 -8.25 -22.20
N CYS A 8 -13.49 -7.93 -20.89
CA CYS A 8 -12.32 -8.31 -20.11
C CYS A 8 -12.57 -9.62 -19.34
N ASP A 9 -11.65 -10.58 -19.43
CA ASP A 9 -11.67 -11.78 -18.60
C ASP A 9 -11.18 -11.51 -17.17
N TYR A 10 -10.23 -10.58 -17.01
CA TYR A 10 -9.54 -10.29 -15.76
C TYR A 10 -9.36 -8.79 -15.58
N VAL A 11 -9.35 -8.34 -14.32
CA VAL A 11 -9.15 -6.93 -13.98
C VAL A 11 -8.06 -6.78 -12.91
N PHE A 12 -7.09 -5.91 -13.18
CA PHE A 12 -6.14 -5.40 -12.19
C PHE A 12 -6.59 -4.01 -11.75
N HIS A 13 -7.10 -3.90 -10.53
CA HIS A 13 -7.55 -2.62 -9.99
C HIS A 13 -6.43 -1.94 -9.19
N VAL A 14 -5.62 -1.16 -9.89
CA VAL A 14 -4.46 -0.44 -9.33
C VAL A 14 -4.80 1.02 -8.98
N ALA A 15 -5.83 1.57 -9.63
CA ALA A 15 -6.20 2.98 -9.48
C ALA A 15 -6.63 3.33 -8.05
N ALA A 16 -5.99 4.33 -7.46
CA ALA A 16 -6.35 4.87 -6.16
C ALA A 16 -5.87 6.32 -6.01
N LYS A 17 -6.53 7.10 -5.15
CA LYS A 17 -5.97 8.35 -4.65
C LYS A 17 -4.97 8.01 -3.53
N ALA A 18 -3.69 8.25 -3.80
CA ALA A 18 -2.60 8.11 -2.84
C ALA A 18 -2.31 9.44 -2.13
N GLY A 19 -1.51 9.39 -1.06
CA GLY A 19 -1.06 10.54 -0.30
C GLY A 19 -1.73 10.64 1.06
N VAL A 20 -1.13 11.44 1.96
CA VAL A 20 -1.58 11.58 3.35
C VAL A 20 -2.43 12.82 3.60
N TRP A 21 -2.53 13.72 2.61
CA TRP A 21 -3.25 14.99 2.72
C TRP A 21 -4.26 15.13 1.59
N GLY A 22 -5.43 15.67 1.94
CA GLY A 22 -6.52 15.96 1.02
C GLY A 22 -7.89 15.83 1.69
N PRO A 23 -8.96 16.34 1.02
CA PRO A 23 -10.32 16.19 1.52
C PRO A 23 -10.74 14.73 1.61
N TRP A 24 -11.39 14.37 2.71
CA TRP A 24 -11.91 13.01 2.96
C TRP A 24 -12.82 12.51 1.83
N GLU A 25 -13.69 13.38 1.35
CA GLU A 25 -14.67 13.07 0.32
C GLU A 25 -14.02 12.62 -1.00
N GLU A 26 -12.84 13.15 -1.33
CA GLU A 26 -12.11 12.70 -2.51
C GLU A 26 -11.55 11.29 -2.36
N TYR A 27 -11.05 10.95 -1.16
CA TYR A 27 -10.59 9.57 -0.89
C TYR A 27 -11.77 8.59 -0.92
N VAL A 28 -12.90 8.93 -0.32
CA VAL A 28 -14.11 8.11 -0.37
C VAL A 28 -14.57 7.90 -1.81
N ARG A 29 -14.68 8.97 -2.58
CA ARG A 29 -15.14 8.91 -3.97
C ARG A 29 -14.22 8.08 -4.85
N ILE A 30 -12.89 8.20 -4.69
CA ILE A 30 -11.94 7.53 -5.56
C ILE A 30 -11.64 6.12 -5.06
N ASN A 31 -11.32 5.94 -3.78
CA ASN A 31 -10.86 4.66 -3.26
C ASN A 31 -12.03 3.71 -2.94
N ILE A 32 -13.10 4.20 -2.30
CA ILE A 32 -14.22 3.33 -1.90
C ILE A 32 -15.23 3.20 -3.05
N ALA A 33 -15.82 4.32 -3.47
CA ALA A 33 -16.83 4.27 -4.53
C ALA A 33 -16.24 3.80 -5.86
N GLY A 34 -14.98 4.20 -6.18
CA GLY A 34 -14.26 3.71 -7.34
C GLY A 34 -14.10 2.19 -7.33
N THR A 35 -13.68 1.61 -6.20
CA THR A 35 -13.55 0.14 -6.04
C THR A 35 -14.92 -0.54 -6.14
N SER A 36 -15.95 0.01 -5.49
CA SER A 36 -17.32 -0.52 -5.59
C SER A 36 -17.82 -0.57 -7.03
N ASN A 37 -17.55 0.50 -7.80
CA ASN A 37 -17.92 0.55 -9.22
C ASN A 37 -17.17 -0.48 -10.08
N ILE A 38 -15.88 -0.72 -9.79
CA ILE A 38 -15.08 -1.77 -10.46
C ILE A 38 -15.66 -3.16 -10.15
N VAL A 39 -15.92 -3.43 -8.86
CA VAL A 39 -16.52 -4.71 -8.44
C VAL A 39 -17.87 -4.93 -9.12
N GLY A 40 -18.76 -3.93 -9.09
CA GLY A 40 -20.06 -4.01 -9.74
C GLY A 40 -19.95 -4.27 -11.24
N ALA A 41 -19.03 -3.59 -11.93
CA ALA A 41 -18.79 -3.82 -13.36
C ALA A 41 -18.20 -5.22 -13.63
N CYS A 42 -17.27 -5.70 -12.78
CA CYS A 42 -16.75 -7.07 -12.91
C CYS A 42 -17.85 -8.12 -12.82
N LEU A 43 -18.75 -8.01 -11.87
CA LEU A 43 -19.87 -8.92 -11.69
C LEU A 43 -20.86 -8.83 -12.89
N ALA A 44 -21.19 -7.62 -13.32
CA ALA A 44 -22.14 -7.39 -14.43
C ALA A 44 -21.61 -7.89 -15.79
N GLN A 45 -20.28 -7.84 -16.01
CA GLN A 45 -19.63 -8.23 -17.27
C GLN A 45 -19.09 -9.67 -17.25
N GLY A 46 -19.24 -10.41 -16.14
CA GLY A 46 -18.77 -11.79 -16.03
C GLY A 46 -17.24 -11.92 -15.95
N VAL A 47 -16.55 -10.93 -15.39
CA VAL A 47 -15.10 -10.99 -15.13
C VAL A 47 -14.80 -12.16 -14.18
N ARG A 48 -13.80 -12.96 -14.52
CA ARG A 48 -13.46 -14.19 -13.81
C ARG A 48 -12.55 -13.96 -12.60
N ALA A 49 -11.68 -12.95 -12.66
CA ALA A 49 -10.77 -12.63 -11.57
C ALA A 49 -10.48 -11.13 -11.47
N LEU A 50 -10.40 -10.64 -10.22
CA LEU A 50 -10.03 -9.29 -9.84
C LEU A 50 -8.83 -9.33 -8.89
N VAL A 51 -7.72 -8.70 -9.27
CA VAL A 51 -6.58 -8.47 -8.39
C VAL A 51 -6.58 -7.01 -7.96
N HIS A 52 -6.83 -6.77 -6.67
CA HIS A 52 -6.87 -5.43 -6.08
C HIS A 52 -5.52 -5.03 -5.51
N THR A 53 -4.98 -3.89 -5.92
CA THR A 53 -3.79 -3.31 -5.31
C THR A 53 -4.15 -2.54 -4.05
N SER A 54 -3.81 -3.09 -2.90
CA SER A 54 -3.99 -2.49 -1.59
C SER A 54 -2.68 -1.90 -1.05
N THR A 55 -2.50 -1.86 0.26
CA THR A 55 -1.32 -1.28 0.93
C THR A 55 -1.17 -1.88 2.34
N PRO A 56 0.05 -2.05 2.89
CA PRO A 56 0.22 -2.43 4.29
C PRO A 56 -0.37 -1.42 5.29
N SER A 57 -0.62 -0.19 4.87
CA SER A 57 -1.23 0.84 5.73
C SER A 57 -2.61 0.45 6.25
N VAL A 58 -3.30 -0.51 5.61
CA VAL A 58 -4.64 -0.97 6.04
C VAL A 58 -4.62 -1.74 7.37
N VAL A 59 -3.48 -2.30 7.74
CA VAL A 59 -3.28 -3.02 9.02
C VAL A 59 -2.43 -2.24 10.01
N PHE A 60 -2.02 -1.00 9.66
CA PHE A 60 -1.14 -0.22 10.51
C PHE A 60 -1.90 0.41 11.67
N ASN A 61 -1.48 0.10 12.89
CA ASN A 61 -2.06 0.57 14.16
C ASN A 61 -1.16 1.56 14.93
N GLY A 62 -0.07 2.04 14.31
CA GLY A 62 0.90 2.92 14.96
C GLY A 62 2.13 2.21 15.53
N GLU A 63 2.17 0.89 15.52
CA GLU A 63 3.29 0.08 16.01
C GLU A 63 4.17 -0.44 14.88
N SER A 64 5.42 -0.77 15.22
CA SER A 64 6.36 -1.36 14.25
C SER A 64 6.04 -2.84 14.03
N PHE A 65 5.93 -3.25 12.78
CA PHE A 65 5.78 -4.65 12.41
C PHE A 65 7.15 -5.33 12.22
N ARG A 66 7.32 -6.53 12.76
CA ARG A 66 8.49 -7.38 12.53
C ARG A 66 8.03 -8.77 12.16
N GLY A 67 8.28 -9.19 10.90
CA GLY A 67 7.88 -10.51 10.44
C GLY A 67 6.38 -10.75 10.41
N ALA A 68 5.59 -9.69 10.33
CA ALA A 68 4.14 -9.77 10.23
C ALA A 68 3.70 -10.47 8.93
N ASP A 69 2.56 -11.15 8.97
CA ASP A 69 1.95 -11.86 7.85
C ASP A 69 0.52 -11.39 7.59
N GLU A 70 -0.22 -12.14 6.80
CA GLU A 70 -1.56 -11.81 6.35
C GLU A 70 -2.62 -11.88 7.47
N SER A 71 -2.30 -12.49 8.61
CA SER A 71 -3.21 -12.66 9.75
C SER A 71 -3.46 -11.38 10.54
N LEU A 72 -2.65 -10.32 10.28
CA LEU A 72 -2.86 -9.03 10.95
C LEU A 72 -4.26 -8.48 10.65
N PRO A 73 -5.01 -8.11 11.70
CA PRO A 73 -6.30 -7.45 11.54
C PRO A 73 -6.14 -6.07 10.90
N TYR A 74 -7.21 -5.56 10.32
CA TYR A 74 -7.26 -4.16 9.92
C TYR A 74 -6.99 -3.24 11.11
N GLY A 75 -6.38 -2.09 10.85
CA GLY A 75 -6.22 -1.06 11.85
C GLY A 75 -7.58 -0.51 12.29
N ASP A 76 -7.62 0.06 13.48
CA ASP A 76 -8.81 0.69 14.08
C ASP A 76 -8.61 2.18 14.35
N ASN A 77 -7.39 2.67 14.18
CA ASN A 77 -7.00 4.06 14.43
C ASN A 77 -6.05 4.57 13.34
N TRP A 78 -6.57 4.74 12.12
CA TRP A 78 -5.77 5.18 10.98
C TRP A 78 -5.33 6.64 11.11
N LEU A 79 -4.09 6.90 10.78
CA LEU A 79 -3.47 8.23 10.86
C LEU A 79 -3.86 9.15 9.70
N CYS A 80 -4.48 8.63 8.65
CA CYS A 80 -4.88 9.43 7.47
C CYS A 80 -6.01 8.76 6.68
N ALA A 81 -6.75 9.57 5.94
CA ALA A 81 -7.86 9.14 5.09
C ALA A 81 -7.45 8.09 4.05
N TYR A 82 -6.20 8.11 3.58
CA TYR A 82 -5.70 7.12 2.64
C TYR A 82 -5.76 5.71 3.21
N ALA A 83 -5.20 5.49 4.40
CA ALA A 83 -5.15 4.17 5.02
C ALA A 83 -6.55 3.61 5.29
N GLU A 84 -7.42 4.41 5.89
CA GLU A 84 -8.80 4.05 6.19
C GLU A 84 -9.60 3.72 4.94
N THR A 85 -9.58 4.60 3.93
CA THR A 85 -10.34 4.36 2.70
C THR A 85 -9.80 3.20 1.88
N LYS A 86 -8.49 2.90 1.96
CA LYS A 86 -7.90 1.71 1.35
C LYS A 86 -8.30 0.44 2.09
N ALA A 87 -8.45 0.46 3.42
CA ALA A 87 -8.95 -0.68 4.20
C ALA A 87 -10.40 -1.00 3.80
N ILE A 88 -11.27 0.00 3.77
CA ILE A 88 -12.66 -0.17 3.33
C ILE A 88 -12.73 -0.68 1.88
N ALA A 89 -11.92 -0.12 0.97
CA ALA A 89 -11.86 -0.55 -0.42
C ALA A 89 -11.39 -2.01 -0.57
N GLU A 90 -10.39 -2.43 0.20
CA GLU A 90 -9.93 -3.81 0.23
C GLU A 90 -11.05 -4.75 0.72
N GLU A 91 -11.73 -4.40 1.80
CA GLU A 91 -12.88 -5.17 2.28
C GLU A 91 -13.98 -5.29 1.24
N VAL A 92 -14.32 -4.19 0.54
CA VAL A 92 -15.31 -4.20 -0.54
C VAL A 92 -14.90 -5.18 -1.65
N ALA A 93 -13.63 -5.14 -2.05
CA ALA A 93 -13.12 -6.04 -3.08
C ALA A 93 -13.16 -7.50 -2.62
N LEU A 94 -12.65 -7.80 -1.43
CA LEU A 94 -12.57 -9.18 -0.90
C LEU A 94 -13.95 -9.78 -0.63
N LYS A 95 -14.91 -8.99 -0.12
CA LYS A 95 -16.29 -9.45 0.12
C LYS A 95 -17.05 -9.79 -1.17
N ALA A 96 -16.60 -9.32 -2.32
CA ALA A 96 -17.19 -9.68 -3.62
C ALA A 96 -16.72 -11.03 -4.16
N ALA A 97 -15.75 -11.66 -3.50
CA ALA A 97 -15.25 -12.96 -3.90
C ALA A 97 -16.36 -14.02 -3.89
N SER A 98 -16.48 -14.77 -4.98
CA SER A 98 -17.50 -15.79 -5.20
C SER A 98 -17.01 -16.83 -6.21
N GLU A 99 -17.82 -17.83 -6.51
CA GLU A 99 -17.52 -18.76 -7.59
C GLU A 99 -17.43 -18.06 -8.97
N GLN A 100 -18.18 -16.98 -9.15
CA GLN A 100 -18.20 -16.22 -10.40
C GLN A 100 -17.02 -15.25 -10.51
N LEU A 101 -16.63 -14.59 -9.41
CA LEU A 101 -15.56 -13.60 -9.36
C LEU A 101 -14.54 -13.99 -8.32
N LYS A 102 -13.38 -14.47 -8.74
CA LYS A 102 -12.25 -14.74 -7.85
C LYS A 102 -11.54 -13.44 -7.52
N VAL A 103 -11.26 -13.18 -6.24
CA VAL A 103 -10.63 -11.92 -5.81
C VAL A 103 -9.45 -12.18 -4.90
N CYS A 104 -8.37 -11.44 -5.09
CA CYS A 104 -7.33 -11.26 -4.07
C CYS A 104 -6.89 -9.80 -3.98
N ALA A 105 -6.31 -9.42 -2.86
CA ALA A 105 -5.70 -8.13 -2.64
C ALA A 105 -4.20 -8.27 -2.38
N LEU A 106 -3.40 -7.44 -3.03
CA LEU A 106 -1.96 -7.37 -2.81
C LEU A 106 -1.62 -6.09 -2.04
N ARG A 107 -0.75 -6.21 -1.05
CA ARG A 107 -0.32 -5.09 -0.19
C ARG A 107 1.17 -4.75 -0.43
N PRO A 108 1.54 -4.15 -1.58
CA PRO A 108 2.90 -3.71 -1.83
C PRO A 108 3.25 -2.51 -0.95
N HIS A 109 4.48 -2.48 -0.44
CA HIS A 109 4.97 -1.34 0.34
C HIS A 109 5.97 -0.52 -0.47
N LEU A 110 5.79 0.81 -0.49
CA LEU A 110 6.68 1.79 -1.10
C LEU A 110 7.21 1.34 -2.47
N ILE A 111 6.33 1.27 -3.45
CA ILE A 111 6.69 0.91 -4.82
C ILE A 111 7.64 1.98 -5.39
N TRP A 112 8.74 1.54 -6.01
CA TRP A 112 9.74 2.38 -6.64
C TRP A 112 10.24 1.75 -7.95
N GLY A 113 10.85 2.56 -8.81
CA GLY A 113 11.43 2.08 -10.06
C GLY A 113 11.36 3.13 -11.16
N PRO A 114 11.62 2.72 -12.42
CA PRO A 114 11.46 3.60 -13.57
C PRO A 114 10.05 4.18 -13.63
N GLY A 115 9.95 5.51 -13.83
CA GLY A 115 8.66 6.20 -13.85
C GLY A 115 8.12 6.62 -12.48
N ASP A 116 8.80 6.33 -11.36
CA ASP A 116 8.43 6.88 -10.05
C ASP A 116 8.54 8.40 -10.07
N ASN A 117 7.41 9.08 -9.85
CA ASN A 117 7.31 10.53 -9.74
C ASN A 117 6.94 11.00 -8.33
N HIS A 118 6.88 10.08 -7.35
CA HIS A 118 6.41 10.36 -6.00
C HIS A 118 7.50 10.26 -4.93
N LEU A 119 8.06 9.08 -4.71
CA LEU A 119 8.92 8.81 -3.53
C LEU A 119 10.36 9.23 -3.78
N PHE A 120 11.05 8.53 -4.67
CA PHE A 120 12.49 8.70 -4.89
C PHE A 120 12.87 10.09 -5.42
N PRO A 121 12.18 10.67 -6.41
CA PRO A 121 12.52 12.01 -6.88
C PRO A 121 12.40 13.07 -5.79
N ARG A 122 11.40 12.97 -4.91
CA ARG A 122 11.20 13.90 -3.79
C ARG A 122 12.29 13.76 -2.73
N VAL A 123 12.66 12.52 -2.38
CA VAL A 123 13.76 12.25 -1.44
C VAL A 123 15.07 12.78 -2.00
N LEU A 124 15.38 12.50 -3.27
CA LEU A 124 16.60 12.98 -3.93
C LEU A 124 16.63 14.50 -4.03
N ALA A 125 15.53 15.14 -4.41
CA ALA A 125 15.44 16.60 -4.48
C ALA A 125 15.68 17.25 -3.11
N ARG A 126 15.09 16.70 -2.04
CA ARG A 126 15.33 17.18 -0.68
C ARG A 126 16.76 16.92 -0.20
N ALA A 127 17.34 15.78 -0.55
CA ALA A 127 18.73 15.46 -0.25
C ALA A 127 19.70 16.44 -0.93
N ARG A 128 19.49 16.69 -2.24
CA ARG A 128 20.30 17.65 -3.01
C ARG A 128 20.19 19.09 -2.48
N ALA A 129 19.00 19.46 -2.01
CA ALA A 129 18.76 20.77 -1.41
C ALA A 129 19.25 20.89 0.06
N GLY A 130 19.85 19.84 0.65
CA GLY A 130 20.23 19.81 2.07
C GLY A 130 19.05 19.83 3.05
N LYS A 131 17.83 19.57 2.57
CA LYS A 131 16.56 19.64 3.33
C LYS A 131 16.04 18.27 3.77
N LEU A 132 16.79 17.19 3.51
CA LEU A 132 16.40 15.86 3.96
C LEU A 132 16.60 15.76 5.49
N ARG A 133 15.51 15.46 6.20
CA ARG A 133 15.51 15.27 7.64
C ARG A 133 15.50 13.78 7.96
N ILE A 134 16.28 13.38 8.97
CA ILE A 134 16.24 12.04 9.53
C ILE A 134 15.24 12.07 10.68
N VAL A 135 14.30 11.14 10.67
CA VAL A 135 13.32 10.96 11.75
C VAL A 135 13.89 9.91 12.72
N GLY A 136 13.89 10.23 14.02
CA GLY A 136 14.50 9.38 15.04
C GLY A 136 16.01 9.24 14.88
N ASP A 137 16.52 8.04 15.11
CA ASP A 137 17.95 7.68 14.96
C ASP A 137 18.34 7.35 13.50
N GLY A 138 17.37 7.22 12.61
CA GLY A 138 17.58 6.86 11.19
C GLY A 138 17.84 5.38 10.95
N GLU A 139 17.67 4.52 11.95
CA GLU A 139 17.86 3.07 11.85
C GLU A 139 16.56 2.32 11.51
N ASN A 140 15.47 3.04 11.29
CA ASN A 140 14.20 2.48 10.84
C ASN A 140 14.38 1.66 9.55
N GLN A 141 13.89 0.44 9.57
CA GLN A 141 13.86 -0.43 8.41
C GLN A 141 12.46 -0.37 7.79
N VAL A 142 12.42 -0.17 6.48
CA VAL A 142 11.17 -0.07 5.72
C VAL A 142 11.28 -0.97 4.51
N ASP A 143 10.30 -1.81 4.29
CA ASP A 143 10.21 -2.62 3.09
C ASP A 143 9.91 -1.73 1.88
N VAL A 144 10.53 -2.05 0.76
CA VAL A 144 10.30 -1.38 -0.53
C VAL A 144 10.14 -2.42 -1.63
N THR A 145 9.25 -2.15 -2.57
CA THR A 145 8.94 -3.05 -3.68
C THR A 145 9.36 -2.42 -5.00
N HIS A 146 10.20 -3.10 -5.80
CA HIS A 146 10.46 -2.63 -7.16
C HIS A 146 9.20 -2.78 -8.02
N VAL A 147 8.98 -1.87 -8.96
CA VAL A 147 7.76 -1.86 -9.80
C VAL A 147 7.59 -3.15 -10.60
N ASP A 148 8.68 -3.71 -11.13
CA ASP A 148 8.62 -4.99 -11.86
C ASP A 148 8.20 -6.13 -10.94
N THR A 149 8.74 -6.18 -9.72
CA THR A 149 8.30 -7.17 -8.73
C THR A 149 6.84 -7.02 -8.33
N ALA A 150 6.36 -5.77 -8.22
CA ALA A 150 4.94 -5.54 -7.98
C ALA A 150 4.10 -6.06 -9.16
N ALA A 151 4.52 -5.82 -10.40
CA ALA A 151 3.84 -6.33 -11.58
C ALA A 151 3.84 -7.86 -11.63
N ASP A 152 5.00 -8.50 -11.42
CA ASP A 152 5.12 -9.96 -11.39
C ASP A 152 4.26 -10.58 -10.31
N ALA A 153 4.16 -9.94 -9.12
CA ALA A 153 3.28 -10.39 -8.05
C ALA A 153 1.79 -10.32 -8.44
N HIS A 154 1.38 -9.30 -9.19
CA HIS A 154 0.00 -9.20 -9.70
C HIS A 154 -0.31 -10.30 -10.71
N LEU A 155 0.62 -10.59 -11.64
CA LEU A 155 0.47 -11.70 -12.59
C LEU A 155 0.45 -13.06 -11.88
N GLY A 156 1.37 -13.28 -10.93
CA GLY A 156 1.41 -14.51 -10.14
C GLY A 156 0.16 -14.72 -9.29
N ALA A 157 -0.42 -13.64 -8.75
CA ALA A 157 -1.68 -13.70 -8.03
C ALA A 157 -2.85 -14.10 -8.94
N LEU A 158 -2.91 -13.54 -10.16
CA LEU A 158 -3.89 -13.96 -11.16
C LEU A 158 -3.76 -15.45 -11.49
N ASP A 159 -2.53 -15.91 -11.77
CA ASP A 159 -2.28 -17.32 -12.07
C ASP A 159 -2.68 -18.25 -10.92
N ALA A 160 -2.44 -17.83 -9.67
CA ALA A 160 -2.86 -18.59 -8.48
C ALA A 160 -4.38 -18.66 -8.35
N LEU A 161 -5.08 -17.54 -8.57
CA LEU A 161 -6.54 -17.48 -8.58
C LEU A 161 -7.14 -18.43 -9.65
N LEU A 162 -6.61 -18.40 -10.87
CA LEU A 162 -7.10 -19.22 -11.98
C LEU A 162 -6.84 -20.70 -11.75
N ALA A 163 -5.70 -21.04 -11.14
CA ALA A 163 -5.34 -22.42 -10.82
C ALA A 163 -6.08 -22.97 -9.57
N GLY A 164 -6.92 -22.17 -8.90
CA GLY A 164 -7.56 -22.54 -7.64
C GLY A 164 -6.60 -22.78 -6.48
N ARG A 165 -5.37 -22.22 -6.55
CA ARG A 165 -4.32 -22.37 -5.52
C ARG A 165 -4.31 -21.23 -4.51
N ALA A 166 -5.08 -20.18 -4.73
CA ALA A 166 -5.23 -19.11 -3.75
C ALA A 166 -6.16 -19.57 -2.64
N GLU A 167 -5.64 -19.70 -1.45
CA GLU A 167 -6.39 -19.90 -0.20
C GLU A 167 -7.06 -18.59 0.20
N PRO A 168 -8.18 -18.65 0.89
CA PRO A 168 -9.49 -18.91 0.34
C PRO A 168 -9.93 -17.76 -0.56
N LEU A 169 -11.00 -17.89 -1.33
CA LEU A 169 -11.63 -16.79 -2.06
C LEU A 169 -11.59 -15.51 -1.22
N GLY A 170 -10.79 -14.49 -1.64
CA GLY A 170 -10.68 -13.24 -0.92
C GLY A 170 -9.48 -13.10 0.04
N ALA A 171 -8.33 -13.67 -0.26
CA ALA A 171 -7.12 -13.49 0.54
C ALA A 171 -6.37 -12.17 0.23
N ALA A 172 -5.85 -11.50 1.26
CA ALA A 172 -4.90 -10.41 1.12
C ALA A 172 -3.48 -10.96 1.33
N CYS A 173 -2.53 -10.54 0.48
CA CYS A 173 -1.15 -11.00 0.52
C CYS A 173 -0.15 -9.83 0.54
N PRO A 174 0.71 -9.69 1.56
CA PRO A 174 1.79 -8.72 1.53
C PRO A 174 2.87 -9.14 0.53
N ILE A 175 3.28 -8.21 -0.33
CA ILE A 175 4.44 -8.41 -1.17
C ILE A 175 5.68 -8.15 -0.33
N ARG A 176 6.37 -9.21 0.09
CA ARG A 176 7.59 -9.09 0.90
C ARG A 176 8.83 -9.00 0.00
N HIS A 177 9.54 -7.89 0.05
CA HIS A 177 10.91 -7.79 -0.41
C HIS A 177 11.80 -7.26 0.72
N ARG A 178 12.85 -8.02 1.06
CA ARG A 178 13.91 -7.60 1.97
C ARG A 178 14.86 -6.60 1.29
N PHE A 179 14.39 -5.40 1.02
CA PHE A 179 15.27 -4.26 0.76
C PHE A 179 15.08 -3.24 1.89
N SER A 180 16.03 -3.23 2.81
CA SER A 180 16.07 -2.20 3.85
C SER A 180 16.56 -0.88 3.24
N LEU A 181 15.74 0.16 3.25
CA LEU A 181 16.13 1.55 3.02
C LEU A 181 16.93 2.10 4.22
N SER A 182 17.39 1.23 5.14
CA SER A 182 18.19 1.62 6.28
C SER A 182 19.47 2.33 5.84
N GLY A 183 19.93 3.26 6.64
CA GLY A 183 21.25 3.89 6.69
C GLY A 183 22.24 3.81 5.52
N ARG A 184 22.19 2.78 4.66
CA ARG A 184 23.07 2.63 3.49
C ARG A 184 22.76 3.65 2.40
N VAL A 185 21.49 3.90 2.10
CA VAL A 185 21.08 4.91 1.10
C VAL A 185 21.39 6.30 1.65
N LEU A 186 21.12 6.54 2.93
CA LEU A 186 21.48 7.79 3.59
C LEU A 186 23.01 7.96 3.69
N ARG A 187 23.78 6.89 3.91
CA ARG A 187 25.25 6.91 3.90
C ARG A 187 25.80 7.16 2.50
N ALA A 188 25.28 6.54 1.44
CA ALA A 188 25.68 6.77 0.05
C ALA A 188 25.37 8.22 -0.40
N LEU A 189 24.24 8.78 0.01
CA LEU A 189 23.90 10.18 -0.21
C LEU A 189 24.82 11.13 0.58
N ARG A 190 25.31 10.69 1.76
CA ARG A 190 26.24 11.40 2.65
C ARG A 190 27.65 11.58 2.06
N GLN A 191 28.12 10.63 1.26
CA GLN A 191 29.49 10.66 0.67
C GLN A 191 29.62 11.63 -0.51
N ARG A 192 28.51 12.15 -1.03
CA ARG A 192 28.56 13.22 -2.03
C ARG A 192 28.74 14.57 -1.35
N ARG A 193 29.79 15.28 -1.72
CA ARG A 193 30.27 16.56 -1.15
C ARG A 193 29.12 17.51 -0.82
N GLY A 194 29.10 18.03 0.44
CA GLY A 194 28.24 19.14 0.89
C GLY A 194 27.06 18.78 1.78
N TRP A 195 26.88 17.53 2.18
CA TRP A 195 25.77 17.14 3.04
C TRP A 195 26.06 17.48 4.52
N ARG A 196 25.31 18.42 5.10
CA ARG A 196 25.32 18.70 6.54
C ARG A 196 24.33 17.79 7.25
N ARG A 197 24.67 17.27 8.44
CA ARG A 197 23.74 16.52 9.28
C ARG A 197 22.49 17.36 9.53
N PRO A 198 21.27 16.89 9.14
CA PRO A 198 20.05 17.53 9.61
C PRO A 198 19.91 17.32 11.12
N THR A 199 19.39 18.32 11.80
CA THR A 199 19.04 18.21 13.21
C THR A 199 17.96 17.14 13.37
N PRO A 200 18.09 16.18 14.30
CA PRO A 200 17.03 15.23 14.59
C PRO A 200 15.72 15.96 14.94
N ILE A 201 14.62 15.52 14.38
CA ILE A 201 13.30 16.00 14.83
C ILE A 201 12.95 15.14 16.05
N PRO A 202 12.66 15.75 17.22
CA PRO A 202 12.14 15.02 18.36
C PRO A 202 10.86 14.27 17.93
N GLN A 203 10.74 13.01 18.30
CA GLN A 203 9.48 12.31 18.13
C GLN A 203 8.43 12.98 19.04
N PRO A 204 7.19 13.18 18.57
CA PRO A 204 6.11 13.58 19.46
C PRO A 204 5.98 12.53 20.57
N PRO A 205 5.69 12.95 21.82
CA PRO A 205 5.46 11.99 22.90
C PRO A 205 4.34 11.04 22.46
N MET A 206 4.58 9.73 22.62
CA MET A 206 3.57 8.72 22.40
C MET A 206 2.33 9.09 23.23
N PRO A 207 1.12 9.04 22.68
CA PRO A 207 -0.08 9.29 23.46
C PRO A 207 -0.12 8.29 24.61
N ASN A 208 -0.07 8.80 25.84
CA ASN A 208 -0.16 8.01 27.05
C ASN A 208 -1.40 7.12 26.96
N GLY A 209 -1.19 5.80 27.16
CA GLY A 209 -2.24 4.81 27.15
C GLY A 209 -3.47 5.29 27.91
N ARG A 210 -4.62 5.21 27.28
CA ARG A 210 -5.90 5.43 27.97
C ARG A 210 -5.99 4.45 29.13
N GLN A 211 -5.93 4.97 30.34
CA GLN A 211 -6.36 4.23 31.52
C GLN A 211 -7.79 3.78 31.27
N THR A 212 -7.98 2.48 31.15
CA THR A 212 -9.31 1.84 31.21
C THR A 212 -9.94 2.22 32.55
N ARG A 213 -10.92 3.12 32.54
CA ARG A 213 -11.82 3.26 33.68
C ARG A 213 -12.71 2.04 33.75
N ARG A 214 -12.65 1.38 34.90
CA ARG A 214 -13.61 0.36 35.35
C ARG A 214 -15.03 0.95 35.43
#